data_2d59bcb1e9bff9f3f11fe661ae8d623a
#
_entry.id   2d59bcb1e9bff9f3f11fe661ae8d623a
#
_cell.length_a   1.000
_cell.length_b   1.000
_cell.length_c   1.000
_cell.angle_alpha   90.00
_cell.angle_beta   90.00
_cell.angle_gamma   90.00
#
_symmetry.space_group_name_H-M   'P 1'
#
loop_
_entity.id
_entity.type
_entity.pdbx_description
1 polymer ?
#
loop_
_entity_poly.entity_id
_entity_poly.type
_entity_poly.pdbx_seq_one_letter_code
_entity_poly.pdbx_strand_id
1 'polypeptide(L)'
;NNDYNILTDWRYLKYPSSTYGLGGHTQQDSFYTVDYSYIKLHQAVLKKVGTDFYAGLGYDFDYFWNIKEIDPPTDHETDFQKYGLSNTEKASGLSFILKYDSRRNPINPQKGIYANVLFQPKFTFMGSDANWQSLLLEFRTYIKFPDNSRNILAFWSYNWFTLGGTPPYLLLPSTGWDEFSNTGRGYIQGRFRSLNMIDQEAEYRFIISRNGLFGGVVFADAQSFSDVLTGRYEVISPGAGLGIRIMLNKFSRTNIALDYAWGTQGSSGFFVNLGEVF
;
A
#
# COMPACT_ATOMS: atom_id res chain seq x y z
N ASN A 1 -6.46 14.41 25.85
CA ASN A 1 -5.38 13.40 25.89
C ASN A 1 -5.73 12.29 24.92
N ASN A 2 -4.97 12.13 23.85
CA ASN A 2 -5.15 11.00 22.92
C ASN A 2 -4.30 9.82 23.42
N ASP A 3 -4.72 9.20 24.52
CA ASP A 3 -4.02 8.06 25.12
C ASP A 3 -4.28 6.77 24.35
N TYR A 4 -5.35 6.75 23.55
CA TYR A 4 -5.73 5.61 22.73
C TYR A 4 -5.99 6.03 21.28
N ASN A 5 -5.56 5.21 20.33
CA ASN A 5 -5.94 5.27 18.93
C ASN A 5 -6.72 4.01 18.58
N ILE A 6 -7.86 4.18 17.94
CA ILE A 6 -8.65 3.10 17.40
C ILE A 6 -8.45 3.11 15.88
N LEU A 7 -7.96 2.01 15.33
CA LEU A 7 -7.80 1.82 13.90
C LEU A 7 -8.92 0.89 13.42
N THR A 8 -9.65 1.33 12.41
CA THR A 8 -10.76 0.60 11.83
C THR A 8 -10.64 0.64 10.31
N ASP A 9 -10.53 -0.53 9.69
CA ASP A 9 -10.55 -0.68 8.24
C ASP A 9 -11.56 -1.79 7.89
N TRP A 10 -12.81 -1.36 7.65
CA TRP A 10 -13.91 -2.23 7.28
C TRP A 10 -14.35 -1.92 5.86
N ARG A 11 -14.25 -2.91 4.98
CA ARG A 11 -14.57 -2.76 3.56
C ARG A 11 -15.43 -3.93 3.08
N TYR A 12 -16.34 -3.62 2.19
CA TYR A 12 -16.99 -4.58 1.30
C TYR A 12 -16.70 -4.15 -0.13
N LEU A 13 -16.09 -5.03 -0.90
CA LEU A 13 -15.69 -4.77 -2.28
C LEU A 13 -16.24 -5.88 -3.18
N LYS A 14 -16.71 -5.49 -4.35
CA LYS A 14 -17.05 -6.40 -5.43
C LYS A 14 -16.64 -5.75 -6.76
N TYR A 15 -15.51 -6.14 -7.25
CA TYR A 15 -15.01 -5.69 -8.55
C TYR A 15 -13.97 -6.66 -9.11
N PRO A 16 -13.87 -6.77 -10.43
CA PRO A 16 -12.81 -7.54 -11.04
C PRO A 16 -11.46 -6.83 -10.84
N SER A 17 -10.43 -7.59 -10.52
CA SER A 17 -9.06 -7.11 -10.35
C SER A 17 -8.13 -7.77 -11.36
N SER A 18 -7.35 -6.97 -12.06
CA SER A 18 -6.31 -7.50 -12.93
C SER A 18 -5.17 -8.08 -12.12
N THR A 19 -4.60 -9.18 -12.61
CA THR A 19 -3.35 -9.75 -12.11
C THR A 19 -2.46 -10.12 -13.29
N TYR A 20 -1.15 -9.99 -13.08
CA TYR A 20 -0.12 -10.15 -14.11
C TYR A 20 0.79 -11.35 -13.82
N GLY A 21 0.41 -12.18 -12.84
CA GLY A 21 1.24 -13.25 -12.30
C GLY A 21 2.05 -12.81 -11.07
N LEU A 22 3.03 -13.61 -10.69
CA LEU A 22 3.84 -13.44 -9.48
C LEU A 22 5.28 -13.01 -9.83
N GLY A 23 5.84 -12.12 -8.98
CA GLY A 23 7.20 -11.61 -9.12
C GLY A 23 7.31 -10.31 -9.91
N GLY A 24 8.55 -9.86 -10.12
CA GLY A 24 8.88 -8.59 -10.79
C GLY A 24 9.04 -8.71 -12.32
N HIS A 25 9.16 -9.92 -12.87
CA HIS A 25 9.40 -10.17 -14.31
C HIS A 25 8.14 -10.18 -15.18
N THR A 26 6.97 -10.00 -14.59
CA THR A 26 5.67 -10.06 -15.28
C THR A 26 5.53 -8.96 -16.33
N GLN A 27 4.84 -9.28 -17.44
CA GLN A 27 4.66 -8.36 -18.57
C GLN A 27 3.35 -7.57 -18.44
N GLN A 28 3.34 -6.32 -18.93
CA GLN A 28 2.19 -5.42 -18.87
C GLN A 28 1.00 -5.91 -19.71
N ASP A 29 1.26 -6.56 -20.82
CA ASP A 29 0.29 -7.08 -21.79
C ASP A 29 -0.24 -8.49 -21.47
N SER A 30 0.39 -9.18 -20.51
CA SER A 30 0.06 -10.55 -20.12
C SER A 30 -0.76 -10.56 -18.82
N PHE A 31 -1.90 -9.89 -18.82
CA PHE A 31 -2.79 -9.87 -17.67
C PHE A 31 -4.05 -10.70 -17.88
N TYR A 32 -4.60 -11.17 -16.79
CA TYR A 32 -5.92 -11.76 -16.71
C TYR A 32 -6.71 -11.16 -15.54
N THR A 33 -8.01 -11.38 -15.53
CA THR A 33 -8.89 -10.77 -14.55
C THR A 33 -9.42 -11.80 -13.57
N VAL A 34 -9.36 -11.50 -12.29
CA VAL A 34 -9.99 -12.29 -11.24
C VAL A 34 -11.16 -11.50 -10.66
N ASP A 35 -12.38 -12.02 -10.79
CA ASP A 35 -13.58 -11.46 -10.15
C ASP A 35 -13.78 -12.10 -8.78
N TYR A 36 -14.17 -11.30 -7.80
CA TYR A 36 -14.44 -11.77 -6.44
C TYR A 36 -15.32 -10.80 -5.67
N SER A 37 -15.88 -11.28 -4.59
CA SER A 37 -16.44 -10.46 -3.51
C SER A 37 -15.51 -10.54 -2.30
N TYR A 38 -15.32 -9.43 -1.60
CA TYR A 38 -14.35 -9.34 -0.51
C TYR A 38 -14.91 -8.55 0.68
N ILE A 39 -14.80 -9.12 1.87
CA ILE A 39 -15.00 -8.42 3.15
C ILE A 39 -13.66 -8.36 3.88
N LYS A 40 -13.31 -7.15 4.32
CA LYS A 40 -12.19 -6.85 5.21
C LYS A 40 -12.75 -6.27 6.51
N LEU A 41 -12.41 -6.87 7.63
CA LEU A 41 -12.75 -6.38 8.97
C LEU A 41 -11.47 -6.37 9.81
N HIS A 42 -10.75 -5.26 9.77
CA HIS A 42 -9.55 -5.05 10.57
C HIS A 42 -9.86 -4.02 11.66
N GLN A 43 -9.64 -4.39 12.91
CA GLN A 43 -9.91 -3.54 14.06
C GLN A 43 -8.74 -3.63 15.05
N ALA A 44 -8.15 -2.48 15.41
CA ALA A 44 -7.08 -2.46 16.40
C ALA A 44 -7.26 -1.32 17.40
N VAL A 45 -6.72 -1.52 18.59
CA VAL A 45 -6.62 -0.51 19.64
C VAL A 45 -5.16 -0.35 20.02
N LEU A 46 -4.67 0.87 19.91
CA LEU A 46 -3.31 1.24 20.29
C LEU A 46 -3.36 2.13 21.52
N LYS A 47 -2.50 1.86 22.49
CA LYS A 47 -2.29 2.69 23.67
C LYS A 47 -1.00 3.49 23.52
N LYS A 48 -1.04 4.75 23.92
CA LYS A 48 0.17 5.58 24.02
C LYS A 48 1.08 5.05 25.12
N VAL A 49 2.31 4.68 24.78
CA VAL A 49 3.31 4.12 25.69
C VAL A 49 4.54 5.02 25.88
N GLY A 50 4.62 6.10 25.13
CA GLY A 50 5.66 7.12 25.19
C GLY A 50 5.29 8.38 24.44
N THR A 51 6.19 9.35 24.36
CA THR A 51 5.97 10.55 23.54
C THR A 51 5.92 10.12 22.07
N ASP A 52 4.74 10.36 21.42
CA ASP A 52 4.48 10.00 20.02
C ASP A 52 4.61 8.50 19.70
N PHE A 53 4.73 7.64 20.73
CA PHE A 53 4.88 6.19 20.59
C PHE A 53 3.63 5.45 21.08
N TYR A 54 3.15 4.50 20.26
CA TYR A 54 1.95 3.72 20.52
C TYR A 54 2.24 2.23 20.30
N ALA A 55 1.67 1.39 21.15
CA ALA A 55 1.67 -0.06 20.98
C ALA A 55 0.24 -0.56 21.03
N GLY A 56 -0.10 -1.53 20.20
CA GLY A 56 -1.47 -2.01 20.09
C GLY A 56 -1.62 -3.43 19.63
N LEU A 57 -2.85 -3.88 19.81
CA LEU A 57 -3.34 -5.19 19.39
C LEU A 57 -4.59 -5.02 18.56
N GLY A 58 -4.75 -5.88 17.58
CA GLY A 58 -5.93 -5.93 16.73
C GLY A 58 -6.35 -7.34 16.36
N TYR A 59 -7.48 -7.41 15.73
CA TYR A 59 -8.01 -8.60 15.07
C TYR A 59 -8.27 -8.26 13.61
N ASP A 60 -7.85 -9.16 12.73
CA ASP A 60 -8.01 -9.04 11.30
C ASP A 60 -8.78 -10.23 10.76
N PHE A 61 -9.80 -9.94 9.95
CA PHE A 61 -10.55 -10.93 9.21
C PHE A 61 -10.70 -10.47 7.77
N ASP A 62 -10.27 -11.35 6.85
CA ASP A 62 -10.36 -11.19 5.41
C ASP A 62 -11.10 -12.40 4.84
N TYR A 63 -12.14 -12.16 4.02
CA TYR A 63 -12.90 -13.20 3.39
C TYR A 63 -13.22 -12.86 1.94
N PHE A 64 -12.71 -13.67 1.04
CA PHE A 64 -13.02 -13.64 -0.38
C PHE A 64 -13.95 -14.79 -0.73
N TRP A 65 -14.92 -14.53 -1.61
CA TRP A 65 -15.81 -15.55 -2.13
C TRP A 65 -16.24 -15.23 -3.56
N ASN A 66 -16.81 -16.23 -4.25
CA ASN A 66 -17.13 -16.15 -5.68
C ASN A 66 -15.91 -15.81 -6.52
N ILE A 67 -14.75 -16.34 -6.14
CA ILE A 67 -13.50 -16.09 -6.86
C ILE A 67 -13.55 -16.83 -8.19
N LYS A 68 -13.33 -16.11 -9.29
CA LYS A 68 -13.34 -16.65 -10.66
C LYS A 68 -12.31 -15.92 -11.52
N GLU A 69 -11.57 -16.66 -12.31
CA GLU A 69 -10.84 -16.08 -13.46
C GLU A 69 -11.83 -15.80 -14.59
N ILE A 70 -11.66 -14.62 -15.22
CA ILE A 70 -12.44 -14.19 -16.38
C ILE A 70 -11.49 -14.29 -17.57
N ASP A 71 -11.87 -15.12 -18.57
CA ASP A 71 -11.13 -15.33 -19.81
C ASP A 71 -9.64 -15.64 -19.59
N PRO A 72 -9.30 -16.68 -18.78
CA PRO A 72 -7.91 -17.04 -18.56
C PRO A 72 -7.27 -17.52 -19.86
N PRO A 73 -5.94 -17.39 -20.03
CA PRO A 73 -5.24 -17.95 -21.16
C PRO A 73 -5.45 -19.47 -21.23
N THR A 74 -5.55 -20.00 -22.44
CA THR A 74 -5.82 -21.43 -22.68
C THR A 74 -4.58 -22.22 -23.05
N ASP A 75 -3.47 -21.55 -23.32
CA ASP A 75 -2.19 -22.09 -23.76
C ASP A 75 -1.20 -22.40 -22.62
N HIS A 76 -1.46 -21.84 -21.44
CA HIS A 76 -0.65 -22.07 -20.24
C HIS A 76 -1.47 -21.92 -18.97
N GLU A 77 -0.99 -22.49 -17.87
CA GLU A 77 -1.56 -22.36 -16.55
C GLU A 77 -1.12 -21.02 -15.93
N THR A 78 -2.08 -20.24 -15.40
CA THR A 78 -1.81 -18.96 -14.74
C THR A 78 -1.20 -19.18 -13.35
N ASP A 79 -0.50 -18.17 -12.81
CA ASP A 79 0.01 -18.25 -11.44
C ASP A 79 -1.13 -18.30 -10.40
N PHE A 80 -2.29 -17.72 -10.71
CA PHE A 80 -3.47 -17.87 -9.85
C PHE A 80 -3.95 -19.33 -9.83
N GLN A 81 -3.96 -20.03 -10.96
CA GLN A 81 -4.33 -21.44 -11.02
C GLN A 81 -3.34 -22.32 -10.25
N LYS A 82 -2.03 -22.01 -10.32
CA LYS A 82 -1.00 -22.76 -9.61
C LYS A 82 -1.01 -22.54 -8.09
N TYR A 83 -1.23 -21.31 -7.67
CA TYR A 83 -0.96 -20.89 -6.30
C TYR A 83 -2.18 -20.35 -5.54
N GLY A 84 -3.28 -20.06 -6.21
CA GLY A 84 -4.45 -19.40 -5.63
C GLY A 84 -5.80 -19.94 -6.04
N LEU A 85 -5.86 -21.08 -6.74
CA LEU A 85 -7.13 -21.60 -7.24
C LEU A 85 -8.03 -22.09 -6.09
N SER A 86 -8.97 -21.24 -5.70
CA SER A 86 -9.99 -21.53 -4.70
C SER A 86 -11.23 -20.68 -4.99
N ASN A 87 -12.42 -21.21 -4.71
CA ASN A 87 -13.66 -20.44 -4.79
C ASN A 87 -13.84 -19.48 -3.61
N THR A 88 -13.15 -19.73 -2.52
CA THR A 88 -13.18 -18.90 -1.30
C THR A 88 -11.81 -18.89 -0.64
N GLU A 89 -11.42 -17.76 -0.07
CA GLU A 89 -10.19 -17.61 0.71
C GLU A 89 -10.52 -16.88 2.03
N LYS A 90 -10.01 -17.39 3.15
CA LYS A 90 -10.19 -16.79 4.47
C LYS A 90 -8.85 -16.61 5.15
N ALA A 91 -8.66 -15.43 5.72
CA ALA A 91 -7.56 -15.17 6.62
C ALA A 91 -8.09 -14.53 7.92
N SER A 92 -7.76 -15.11 9.04
CA SER A 92 -8.20 -14.66 10.35
C SER A 92 -7.06 -14.75 11.34
N GLY A 93 -6.82 -13.68 12.09
CA GLY A 93 -5.70 -13.63 13.03
C GLY A 93 -5.61 -12.35 13.82
N LEU A 94 -4.42 -12.14 14.36
CA LEU A 94 -4.13 -10.99 15.22
C LEU A 94 -3.24 -9.99 14.50
N SER A 95 -3.32 -8.73 14.95
CA SER A 95 -2.37 -7.66 14.59
C SER A 95 -1.61 -7.21 15.83
N PHE A 96 -0.29 -7.16 15.73
CA PHE A 96 0.59 -6.54 16.72
C PHE A 96 1.20 -5.30 16.08
N ILE A 97 0.96 -4.14 16.71
CA ILE A 97 1.28 -2.84 16.10
C ILE A 97 2.20 -2.05 17.02
N LEU A 98 3.31 -1.56 16.46
CA LEU A 98 4.15 -0.56 17.08
C LEU A 98 4.20 0.65 16.14
N LYS A 99 3.77 1.82 16.64
CA LYS A 99 3.67 3.04 15.84
C LYS A 99 4.37 4.21 16.54
N TYR A 100 5.20 4.91 15.80
CA TYR A 100 5.74 6.22 16.16
C TYR A 100 5.20 7.28 15.21
N ASP A 101 4.60 8.35 15.71
CA ASP A 101 4.03 9.42 14.87
C ASP A 101 4.25 10.78 15.50
N SER A 102 5.30 11.47 15.07
CA SER A 102 5.62 12.85 15.49
C SER A 102 5.08 13.91 14.51
N ARG A 103 4.32 13.52 13.50
CA ARG A 103 3.67 14.46 12.58
C ARG A 103 2.57 15.23 13.31
N ARG A 104 2.56 16.55 13.17
CA ARG A 104 1.48 17.38 13.76
C ARG A 104 0.21 17.36 12.91
N ASN A 105 0.36 17.14 11.60
CA ASN A 105 -0.74 17.05 10.66
C ASN A 105 -0.53 15.82 9.75
N PRO A 106 -1.27 14.73 9.94
CA PRO A 106 -1.13 13.54 9.12
C PRO A 106 -1.71 13.68 7.70
N ILE A 107 -2.59 14.68 7.45
CA ILE A 107 -3.22 14.89 6.15
C ILE A 107 -2.26 15.60 5.17
N ASN A 108 -1.46 16.54 5.69
CA ASN A 108 -0.47 17.29 4.91
C ASN A 108 0.74 17.58 5.80
N PRO A 109 1.61 16.59 5.99
CA PRO A 109 2.75 16.70 6.89
C PRO A 109 3.79 17.67 6.34
N GLN A 110 4.25 18.59 7.20
CA GLN A 110 5.29 19.58 6.88
C GLN A 110 6.64 19.22 7.49
N LYS A 111 6.61 18.38 8.51
CA LYS A 111 7.77 17.84 9.23
C LYS A 111 7.34 16.71 10.14
N GLY A 112 8.30 15.94 10.58
CA GLY A 112 8.12 14.83 11.51
C GLY A 112 8.39 13.50 10.87
N ILE A 113 8.23 12.48 11.66
CA ILE A 113 8.49 11.08 11.28
C ILE A 113 7.23 10.28 11.62
N TYR A 114 6.88 9.38 10.72
CA TYR A 114 5.96 8.28 10.97
C TYR A 114 6.70 6.97 10.74
N ALA A 115 6.62 6.06 11.69
CA ALA A 115 7.12 4.71 11.56
C ALA A 115 6.07 3.73 12.10
N ASN A 116 5.84 2.65 11.37
CA ASN A 116 4.89 1.62 11.74
C ASN A 116 5.48 0.23 11.50
N VAL A 117 5.34 -0.63 12.50
CA VAL A 117 5.62 -2.06 12.42
C VAL A 117 4.31 -2.77 12.68
N LEU A 118 3.82 -3.52 11.70
CA LEU A 118 2.59 -4.30 11.78
C LEU A 118 2.93 -5.77 11.53
N PHE A 119 2.81 -6.59 12.55
CA PHE A 119 2.99 -8.05 12.46
C PHE A 119 1.62 -8.72 12.55
N GLN A 120 1.28 -9.55 11.57
CA GLN A 120 -0.04 -10.15 11.41
C GLN A 120 0.06 -11.68 11.23
N PRO A 121 0.12 -12.46 12.33
CA PRO A 121 -0.03 -13.91 12.26
C PRO A 121 -1.50 -14.29 12.03
N LYS A 122 -1.74 -15.20 11.09
CA LYS A 122 -3.03 -15.78 10.77
C LYS A 122 -3.04 -17.24 11.19
N PHE A 123 -4.17 -17.71 11.74
CA PHE A 123 -4.26 -19.01 12.38
C PHE A 123 -5.49 -19.80 11.94
N THR A 124 -5.30 -21.07 11.65
CA THR A 124 -6.43 -21.97 11.28
C THR A 124 -7.44 -22.13 12.42
N PHE A 125 -6.98 -22.16 13.66
CA PHE A 125 -7.89 -22.23 14.82
C PHE A 125 -8.75 -20.97 15.02
N MET A 126 -8.39 -19.84 14.37
CA MET A 126 -9.17 -18.61 14.34
C MET A 126 -10.06 -18.49 13.09
N GLY A 127 -10.04 -19.50 12.20
CA GLY A 127 -10.85 -19.55 10.98
C GLY A 127 -10.11 -19.17 9.69
N SER A 128 -8.78 -19.04 9.74
CA SER A 128 -7.95 -18.90 8.52
C SER A 128 -7.84 -20.24 7.78
N ASP A 129 -7.79 -20.22 6.46
CA ASP A 129 -7.63 -21.45 5.66
C ASP A 129 -6.23 -22.07 5.84
N ALA A 130 -5.23 -21.24 6.14
CA ALA A 130 -3.85 -21.66 6.42
C ALA A 130 -3.22 -20.84 7.55
N ASN A 131 -2.17 -21.40 8.17
CA ASN A 131 -1.31 -20.63 9.07
C ASN A 131 -0.25 -19.90 8.25
N TRP A 132 -0.14 -18.60 8.43
CA TRP A 132 0.88 -17.77 7.78
C TRP A 132 1.13 -16.49 8.56
N GLN A 133 2.17 -15.76 8.20
CA GLN A 133 2.58 -14.57 8.93
C GLN A 133 3.00 -13.48 7.96
N SER A 134 2.56 -12.27 8.24
CA SER A 134 2.89 -11.07 7.49
C SER A 134 3.56 -10.03 8.38
N LEU A 135 4.53 -9.31 7.83
CA LEU A 135 5.20 -8.19 8.46
C LEU A 135 5.21 -7.00 7.51
N LEU A 136 4.60 -5.90 7.93
CA LEU A 136 4.69 -4.61 7.26
C LEU A 136 5.59 -3.68 8.05
N LEU A 137 6.60 -3.13 7.38
CA LEU A 137 7.47 -2.08 7.87
C LEU A 137 7.24 -0.82 7.05
N GLU A 138 6.81 0.24 7.69
CA GLU A 138 6.55 1.51 7.04
C GLU A 138 7.30 2.64 7.72
N PHE A 139 7.91 3.51 6.92
CA PHE A 139 8.60 4.70 7.39
C PHE A 139 8.30 5.88 6.48
N ARG A 140 7.99 7.05 7.07
CA ARG A 140 7.77 8.31 6.36
C ARG A 140 8.51 9.44 7.07
N THR A 141 9.15 10.32 6.30
CA THR A 141 9.78 11.51 6.86
C THR A 141 9.59 12.73 5.97
N TYR A 142 9.56 13.91 6.57
CA TYR A 142 9.25 15.16 5.90
C TYR A 142 10.22 16.22 6.36
N ILE A 143 10.89 16.85 5.40
CA ILE A 143 11.97 17.83 5.64
C ILE A 143 11.67 19.08 4.82
N LYS A 144 11.77 20.26 5.42
CA LYS A 144 11.74 21.50 4.65
C LYS A 144 12.99 21.61 3.81
N PHE A 145 12.81 21.86 2.51
CA PHE A 145 13.93 21.98 1.57
C PHE A 145 13.61 22.97 0.44
N PRO A 146 14.48 24.02 0.20
CA PRO A 146 15.59 24.43 1.07
C PRO A 146 15.15 24.82 2.49
N ASP A 147 16.09 24.91 3.42
CA ASP A 147 15.81 25.38 4.78
C ASP A 147 15.07 26.73 4.74
N ASN A 148 14.14 26.92 5.67
CA ASN A 148 13.28 28.10 5.76
C ASN A 148 12.29 28.30 4.61
N SER A 149 12.22 27.36 3.65
CA SER A 149 11.20 27.38 2.60
C SER A 149 9.86 26.83 3.09
N ARG A 150 8.84 27.00 2.25
CA ARG A 150 7.53 26.34 2.42
C ARG A 150 7.47 24.99 1.70
N ASN A 151 8.53 24.64 0.99
CA ASN A 151 8.60 23.41 0.22
C ASN A 151 9.05 22.25 1.11
N ILE A 152 8.64 21.04 0.74
CA ILE A 152 8.88 19.83 1.53
C ILE A 152 9.53 18.78 0.63
N LEU A 153 10.58 18.18 1.12
CA LEU A 153 11.12 16.92 0.62
C LEU A 153 10.56 15.82 1.53
N ALA A 154 9.82 14.89 0.96
CA ALA A 154 9.19 13.79 1.67
C ALA A 154 9.72 12.46 1.16
N PHE A 155 9.88 11.50 2.06
CA PHE A 155 10.30 10.13 1.74
C PHE A 155 9.33 9.15 2.36
N TRP A 156 9.01 8.10 1.61
CA TRP A 156 8.20 6.98 2.03
C TRP A 156 8.90 5.68 1.71
N SER A 157 8.98 4.79 2.71
CA SER A 157 9.45 3.42 2.58
C SER A 157 8.35 2.50 3.06
N TYR A 158 7.87 1.62 2.19
CA TYR A 158 6.80 0.67 2.45
C TYR A 158 7.27 -0.73 2.07
N ASN A 159 7.47 -1.59 3.07
CA ASN A 159 8.06 -2.91 2.87
C ASN A 159 7.14 -3.96 3.51
N TRP A 160 6.64 -4.86 2.68
CA TRP A 160 5.67 -5.87 3.10
C TRP A 160 6.19 -7.27 2.80
N PHE A 161 6.31 -8.09 3.84
CA PHE A 161 6.95 -9.41 3.81
C PHE A 161 6.01 -10.50 4.29
N THR A 162 6.06 -11.66 3.64
CA THR A 162 5.55 -12.93 4.13
C THR A 162 6.68 -13.65 4.87
N LEU A 163 6.58 -13.77 6.19
CA LEU A 163 7.64 -14.38 7.02
C LEU A 163 7.56 -15.90 7.00
N GLY A 164 6.40 -16.48 6.69
CA GLY A 164 6.22 -17.93 6.61
C GLY A 164 4.77 -18.32 6.39
N GLY A 165 4.57 -19.59 6.03
CA GLY A 165 3.26 -20.15 5.70
C GLY A 165 2.83 -19.89 4.26
N THR A 166 1.57 -20.15 3.97
CA THR A 166 0.99 -20.01 2.63
C THR A 166 -0.17 -19.01 2.69
N PRO A 167 0.09 -17.73 2.43
CA PRO A 167 -0.98 -16.73 2.36
C PRO A 167 -1.88 -16.97 1.15
N PRO A 168 -3.17 -16.60 1.24
CA PRO A 168 -4.05 -16.54 0.07
C PRO A 168 -3.47 -15.66 -1.03
N TYR A 169 -3.65 -16.06 -2.29
CA TYR A 169 -3.10 -15.35 -3.45
C TYR A 169 -3.52 -13.87 -3.47
N LEU A 170 -4.78 -13.59 -3.17
CA LEU A 170 -5.33 -12.23 -3.18
C LEU A 170 -4.84 -11.36 -2.01
N LEU A 171 -4.25 -11.97 -0.96
CA LEU A 171 -3.66 -11.27 0.20
C LEU A 171 -2.14 -11.14 0.13
N LEU A 172 -1.51 -11.58 -0.95
CA LEU A 172 -0.09 -11.36 -1.18
C LEU A 172 0.25 -9.87 -1.34
N PRO A 173 1.42 -9.43 -0.87
CA PRO A 173 1.95 -8.09 -1.14
C PRO A 173 1.85 -7.72 -2.61
N SER A 174 1.27 -6.56 -2.91
CA SER A 174 0.98 -6.15 -4.28
C SER A 174 1.00 -4.63 -4.43
N THR A 175 1.36 -4.15 -5.62
CA THR A 175 1.30 -2.73 -5.99
C THR A 175 -0.09 -2.16 -5.71
N GLY A 176 -0.16 -1.01 -5.02
CA GLY A 176 -1.40 -0.30 -4.76
C GLY A 176 -2.37 -1.02 -3.81
N TRP A 177 -1.91 -1.99 -3.00
CA TRP A 177 -2.72 -2.67 -2.00
C TRP A 177 -2.50 -2.15 -0.58
N ASP A 178 -1.83 -1.02 -0.43
CA ASP A 178 -1.81 -0.25 0.81
C ASP A 178 -3.18 0.35 1.14
N GLU A 179 -3.31 0.98 2.29
CA GLU A 179 -4.58 1.50 2.83
C GLU A 179 -5.30 2.46 1.85
N PHE A 180 -4.54 3.25 1.10
CA PHE A 180 -5.05 4.29 0.19
C PHE A 180 -4.75 4.04 -1.29
N SER A 181 -4.21 2.86 -1.63
CA SER A 181 -3.84 2.47 -3.00
C SER A 181 -2.84 3.42 -3.66
N ASN A 182 -1.83 3.81 -2.92
CA ASN A 182 -0.85 4.82 -3.31
C ASN A 182 0.55 4.27 -3.62
N THR A 183 0.90 3.05 -3.17
CA THR A 183 2.22 2.44 -3.46
C THR A 183 2.41 2.18 -4.95
N GLY A 184 3.60 2.53 -5.46
CA GLY A 184 3.96 2.29 -6.87
C GLY A 184 3.19 3.15 -7.85
N ARG A 185 3.12 4.46 -7.62
CA ARG A 185 2.49 5.39 -8.57
C ARG A 185 3.16 5.31 -9.96
N GLY A 186 2.37 5.24 -11.01
CA GLY A 186 2.79 4.93 -12.39
C GLY A 186 2.40 3.52 -12.82
N TYR A 187 1.92 2.70 -11.87
CA TYR A 187 1.45 1.35 -12.13
C TYR A 187 -0.01 1.18 -11.68
N ILE A 188 -0.76 0.36 -12.40
CA ILE A 188 -2.12 -0.01 -12.01
C ILE A 188 -2.08 -0.89 -10.76
N GLN A 189 -3.11 -0.80 -9.92
CA GLN A 189 -3.28 -1.67 -8.76
C GLN A 189 -3.17 -3.15 -9.16
N GLY A 190 -2.38 -3.92 -8.43
CA GLY A 190 -2.16 -5.33 -8.74
C GLY A 190 -1.14 -5.60 -9.84
N ARG A 191 -0.45 -4.58 -10.39
CA ARG A 191 0.54 -4.76 -11.47
C ARG A 191 1.65 -5.75 -11.13
N PHE A 192 2.14 -5.70 -9.91
CA PHE A 192 3.08 -6.68 -9.37
C PHE A 192 2.52 -7.27 -8.10
N ARG A 193 2.81 -8.55 -7.87
CA ARG A 193 2.37 -9.32 -6.71
C ARG A 193 3.40 -10.38 -6.38
N SER A 194 3.74 -10.56 -5.10
CA SER A 194 4.62 -11.66 -4.67
C SER A 194 4.56 -11.87 -3.16
N LEU A 195 5.38 -12.79 -2.65
CA LEU A 195 5.54 -13.03 -1.21
C LEU A 195 6.13 -11.83 -0.46
N ASN A 196 7.00 -11.06 -1.14
CA ASN A 196 7.65 -9.91 -0.51
C ASN A 196 7.69 -8.73 -1.48
N MET A 197 7.46 -7.53 -0.93
CA MET A 197 7.46 -6.25 -1.64
C MET A 197 8.33 -5.24 -0.89
N ILE A 198 9.13 -4.50 -1.64
CA ILE A 198 9.85 -3.30 -1.19
C ILE A 198 9.41 -2.16 -2.11
N ASP A 199 8.98 -1.05 -1.53
CA ASP A 199 8.64 0.18 -2.25
C ASP A 199 9.26 1.39 -1.56
N GLN A 200 9.93 2.23 -2.34
CA GLN A 200 10.62 3.42 -1.87
C GLN A 200 10.23 4.60 -2.73
N GLU A 201 9.76 5.67 -2.09
CA GLU A 201 9.26 6.83 -2.79
C GLU A 201 9.85 8.12 -2.23
N ALA A 202 10.11 9.09 -3.10
CA ALA A 202 10.53 10.44 -2.76
C ALA A 202 9.69 11.48 -3.49
N GLU A 203 9.27 12.52 -2.79
CA GLU A 203 8.51 13.64 -3.35
C GLU A 203 9.16 14.99 -3.01
N TYR A 204 9.15 15.90 -3.97
CA TYR A 204 9.39 17.31 -3.72
C TYR A 204 8.10 18.09 -3.94
N ARG A 205 7.52 18.58 -2.84
CA ARG A 205 6.29 19.38 -2.79
C ARG A 205 6.63 20.85 -2.72
N PHE A 206 6.11 21.66 -3.64
CA PHE A 206 6.41 23.08 -3.73
C PHE A 206 5.18 23.94 -3.89
N ILE A 207 5.28 25.20 -3.42
CA ILE A 207 4.19 26.17 -3.51
C ILE A 207 4.31 26.95 -4.82
N ILE A 208 3.22 27.00 -5.60
CA ILE A 208 3.14 27.77 -6.84
C ILE A 208 2.57 29.16 -6.58
N SER A 209 1.44 29.24 -5.86
CA SER A 209 0.77 30.51 -5.63
C SER A 209 1.16 31.13 -4.29
N ARG A 210 1.31 32.47 -4.24
CA ARG A 210 1.69 33.21 -3.00
C ARG A 210 0.72 32.97 -1.85
N ASN A 211 -0.57 32.84 -2.14
CA ASN A 211 -1.62 32.59 -1.15
C ASN A 211 -1.70 31.13 -0.69
N GLY A 212 -0.88 30.22 -1.30
CA GLY A 212 -0.83 28.79 -1.00
C GLY A 212 -2.02 27.99 -1.48
N LEU A 213 -2.86 28.54 -2.39
CA LEU A 213 -3.99 27.82 -2.96
C LEU A 213 -3.52 26.72 -3.91
N PHE A 214 -2.51 27.02 -4.73
CA PHE A 214 -1.93 26.09 -5.68
C PHE A 214 -0.51 25.70 -5.30
N GLY A 215 -0.24 24.41 -5.33
CA GLY A 215 1.07 23.81 -5.19
C GLY A 215 1.31 22.78 -6.29
N GLY A 216 2.52 22.25 -6.33
CA GLY A 216 2.90 21.17 -7.22
C GLY A 216 3.75 20.14 -6.51
N VAL A 217 3.89 18.98 -7.13
CA VAL A 217 4.77 17.91 -6.71
C VAL A 217 5.49 17.34 -7.91
N VAL A 218 6.75 16.94 -7.72
CA VAL A 218 7.46 15.98 -8.55
C VAL A 218 7.88 14.82 -7.66
N PHE A 219 7.76 13.61 -8.17
CA PHE A 219 8.06 12.42 -7.39
C PHE A 219 8.70 11.32 -8.23
N ALA A 220 9.39 10.43 -7.54
CA ALA A 220 9.89 9.19 -8.10
C ALA A 220 9.73 8.08 -7.06
N ASP A 221 9.41 6.90 -7.53
CA ASP A 221 9.32 5.68 -6.75
C ASP A 221 10.11 4.55 -7.40
N ALA A 222 10.41 3.53 -6.62
CA ALA A 222 11.01 2.29 -7.08
C ALA A 222 10.49 1.14 -6.24
N GLN A 223 9.85 0.19 -6.88
CA GLN A 223 9.36 -1.01 -6.24
C GLN A 223 10.09 -2.26 -6.74
N SER A 224 10.18 -3.26 -5.88
CA SER A 224 10.75 -4.55 -6.20
C SER A 224 9.97 -5.66 -5.50
N PHE A 225 9.73 -6.74 -6.22
CA PHE A 225 8.99 -7.91 -5.74
C PHE A 225 9.89 -9.14 -5.78
N SER A 226 9.85 -9.97 -4.74
CA SER A 226 10.63 -11.19 -4.73
C SER A 226 10.15 -12.16 -5.81
N ASP A 227 11.08 -12.86 -6.44
CA ASP A 227 10.74 -14.02 -7.27
C ASP A 227 10.25 -15.17 -6.36
N VAL A 228 9.20 -15.87 -6.79
CA VAL A 228 8.53 -16.90 -5.97
C VAL A 228 9.39 -18.14 -5.75
N LEU A 229 10.23 -18.47 -6.73
CA LEU A 229 11.06 -19.68 -6.69
C LEU A 229 12.38 -19.42 -5.94
N THR A 230 13.00 -18.27 -6.19
CA THR A 230 14.35 -17.94 -5.66
C THR A 230 14.30 -17.11 -4.38
N GLY A 231 13.18 -16.43 -4.13
CA GLY A 231 13.03 -15.45 -3.05
C GLY A 231 13.84 -14.17 -3.24
N ARG A 232 14.51 -13.98 -4.39
CA ARG A 232 15.40 -12.85 -4.67
C ARG A 232 14.64 -11.68 -5.30
N TYR A 233 15.13 -10.47 -5.06
CA TYR A 233 14.68 -9.26 -5.71
C TYR A 233 15.53 -9.03 -6.96
N GLU A 234 15.03 -9.44 -8.11
CA GLU A 234 15.80 -9.46 -9.36
C GLU A 234 15.48 -8.25 -10.26
N VAL A 235 14.32 -7.63 -10.07
CA VAL A 235 13.84 -6.52 -10.88
C VAL A 235 13.48 -5.34 -9.99
N ILE A 236 13.94 -4.16 -10.40
CA ILE A 236 13.48 -2.88 -9.87
C ILE A 236 12.56 -2.25 -10.92
N SER A 237 11.35 -1.88 -10.50
CA SER A 237 10.34 -1.24 -11.33
C SER A 237 10.21 0.24 -10.91
N PRO A 238 10.94 1.15 -11.58
CA PRO A 238 10.88 2.57 -11.26
C PRO A 238 9.61 3.22 -11.80
N GLY A 239 9.10 4.20 -11.06
CA GLY A 239 8.06 5.11 -11.47
C GLY A 239 8.48 6.56 -11.24
N ALA A 240 7.88 7.48 -11.96
CA ALA A 240 8.06 8.91 -11.74
C ALA A 240 6.84 9.70 -12.22
N GLY A 241 6.62 10.85 -11.62
CA GLY A 241 5.47 11.66 -12.00
C GLY A 241 5.53 13.08 -11.52
N LEU A 242 4.47 13.78 -11.84
CA LEU A 242 4.24 15.16 -11.41
C LEU A 242 2.77 15.35 -11.08
N GLY A 243 2.48 16.34 -10.26
CA GLY A 243 1.09 16.60 -9.88
C GLY A 243 0.83 18.01 -9.41
N ILE A 244 -0.44 18.30 -9.31
CA ILE A 244 -0.97 19.58 -8.84
C ILE A 244 -1.62 19.36 -7.46
N ARG A 245 -1.47 20.35 -6.60
CA ARG A 245 -2.11 20.43 -5.29
C ARG A 245 -3.03 21.63 -5.25
N ILE A 246 -4.30 21.40 -4.95
CA ILE A 246 -5.31 22.46 -4.80
C ILE A 246 -5.78 22.44 -3.36
N MET A 247 -5.48 23.48 -2.60
CA MET A 247 -5.83 23.56 -1.19
C MET A 247 -7.32 23.81 -1.01
N LEU A 248 -8.04 22.83 -0.49
CA LEU A 248 -9.47 22.93 -0.17
C LEU A 248 -9.70 23.64 1.16
N ASN A 249 -8.90 23.32 2.17
CA ASN A 249 -9.08 23.86 3.50
C ASN A 249 -7.73 24.31 4.08
N LYS A 250 -7.60 25.62 4.32
CA LYS A 250 -6.37 26.23 4.87
C LYS A 250 -6.14 25.89 6.34
N PHE A 251 -7.19 25.62 7.10
CA PHE A 251 -7.07 25.28 8.52
C PHE A 251 -6.53 23.86 8.71
N SER A 252 -7.16 22.88 8.09
CA SER A 252 -6.70 21.48 8.12
C SER A 252 -5.56 21.21 7.13
N ARG A 253 -5.26 22.14 6.20
CA ARG A 253 -4.33 22.01 5.09
C ARG A 253 -4.66 20.85 4.16
N THR A 254 -5.94 20.53 4.02
CA THR A 254 -6.39 19.48 3.14
C THR A 254 -6.30 19.93 1.68
N ASN A 255 -5.59 19.17 0.87
CA ASN A 255 -5.47 19.38 -0.57
C ASN A 255 -6.33 18.37 -1.34
N ILE A 256 -6.72 18.72 -2.57
CA ILE A 256 -6.90 17.74 -3.63
C ILE A 256 -5.53 17.56 -4.28
N ALA A 257 -5.06 16.31 -4.34
CA ALA A 257 -3.86 15.91 -5.07
C ALA A 257 -4.30 15.26 -6.39
N LEU A 258 -3.76 15.77 -7.49
CA LEU A 258 -3.98 15.25 -8.84
C LEU A 258 -2.61 14.94 -9.44
N ASP A 259 -2.26 13.68 -9.54
CA ASP A 259 -0.96 13.23 -10.02
C ASP A 259 -1.09 12.47 -11.33
N TYR A 260 -0.12 12.62 -12.19
CA TYR A 260 0.10 11.78 -13.35
C TYR A 260 1.49 11.16 -13.28
N ALA A 261 1.57 9.87 -13.47
CA ALA A 261 2.79 9.11 -13.30
C ALA A 261 3.01 8.13 -14.44
N TRP A 262 4.27 7.82 -14.67
CA TRP A 262 4.76 6.86 -15.66
C TRP A 262 5.57 5.78 -14.95
N GLY A 263 5.34 4.54 -15.33
CA GLY A 263 6.12 3.37 -14.96
C GLY A 263 6.85 2.79 -16.17
N THR A 264 7.40 1.60 -16.00
CA THR A 264 8.04 0.84 -17.08
C THR A 264 7.01 0.15 -17.98
N GLN A 265 7.45 -0.38 -19.12
CA GLN A 265 6.64 -1.14 -20.08
C GLN A 265 5.39 -0.37 -20.58
N GLY A 266 5.46 0.97 -20.67
CA GLY A 266 4.35 1.80 -21.12
C GLY A 266 3.25 2.03 -20.07
N SER A 267 3.46 1.62 -18.83
CA SER A 267 2.52 1.88 -17.73
C SER A 267 2.42 3.37 -17.43
N SER A 268 1.22 3.87 -17.23
CA SER A 268 0.96 5.23 -16.76
C SER A 268 -0.43 5.34 -16.15
N GLY A 269 -0.67 6.35 -15.33
CA GLY A 269 -1.97 6.54 -14.71
C GLY A 269 -2.16 7.89 -14.05
N PHE A 270 -3.44 8.20 -13.80
CA PHE A 270 -3.86 9.31 -12.96
C PHE A 270 -4.17 8.82 -11.55
N PHE A 271 -3.71 9.58 -10.56
CA PHE A 271 -3.95 9.32 -9.15
C PHE A 271 -4.61 10.54 -8.52
N VAL A 272 -5.70 10.32 -7.79
CA VAL A 272 -6.47 11.38 -7.15
C VAL A 272 -6.58 11.07 -5.66
N ASN A 273 -6.10 12.00 -4.84
CA ASN A 273 -6.14 11.86 -3.38
C ASN A 273 -6.75 13.10 -2.72
N LEU A 274 -7.34 12.88 -1.55
CA LEU A 274 -7.76 13.94 -0.63
C LEU A 274 -6.74 14.01 0.53
N GLY A 275 -5.94 15.05 0.53
CA GLY A 275 -4.73 15.17 1.35
C GLY A 275 -3.47 14.99 0.51
N GLU A 276 -2.34 14.74 1.13
CA GLU A 276 -1.13 14.29 0.45
C GLU A 276 -1.13 12.76 0.32
N VAL A 277 -0.32 12.24 -0.58
CA VAL A 277 -0.27 10.79 -0.87
C VAL A 277 0.23 10.00 0.35
N PHE A 278 1.21 10.57 1.10
CA PHE A 278 1.75 9.97 2.32
C PHE A 278 2.26 11.01 3.32
#